data_31788434e5d2c7ad519b788559494454
#
_entry.id   31788434e5d2c7ad519b788559494454
#
_cell.length_a   1.000
_cell.length_b   1.000
_cell.length_c   1.000
_cell.angle_alpha   90.00
_cell.angle_beta   90.00
_cell.angle_gamma   90.00
#
_symmetry.space_group_name_H-M   'P 1'
#
loop_
_entity.id
_entity.type
_entity.pdbx_description
1 polymer ?
#
loop_
_entity_poly.entity_id
_entity_poly.type
_entity_poly.pdbx_seq_one_letter_code
_entity_poly.pdbx_strand_id
1 'polypeptide(L)'
;MKRCDAFRELRGGPSRRRFMRLTGLAAVGISAGCATNPVTGSTQFMTVSEEEEIQIDREYAPTQFSDDYGPVQETALNDYVSGVGRSMVPGTHRPHMPYSFRVVNATYINAYAFPGGSIACTRGILTSLNNEAELAALLGHEIGHVNARHTAEQMSKGQLSNILVGGLSV
;
A
#
# COMPACT_ATOMS: atom_id res chain seq x y z
N MET A 1 -2.21 -35.30 -59.66
CA MET A 1 -3.32 -34.36 -59.40
C MET A 1 -3.83 -34.61 -57.99
N LYS A 2 -3.18 -34.05 -56.97
CA LYS A 2 -3.62 -34.00 -55.54
C LYS A 2 -2.91 -32.80 -54.89
N ARG A 3 -3.47 -31.62 -55.04
CA ARG A 3 -3.14 -30.41 -54.26
C ARG A 3 -4.36 -29.53 -54.40
N CYS A 4 -5.18 -29.44 -53.34
CA CYS A 4 -6.14 -28.34 -53.11
C CYS A 4 -7.13 -28.62 -51.95
N ASP A 5 -6.77 -29.39 -50.89
CA ASP A 5 -7.72 -29.60 -49.78
C ASP A 5 -7.22 -29.09 -48.39
N ALA A 6 -6.12 -28.34 -48.36
CA ALA A 6 -5.53 -27.91 -47.07
C ALA A 6 -5.95 -26.51 -46.59
N PHE A 7 -6.90 -25.83 -47.24
CA PHE A 7 -7.26 -24.43 -46.91
C PHE A 7 -8.72 -24.25 -46.46
N ARG A 8 -9.42 -25.32 -46.07
CA ARG A 8 -10.85 -25.22 -45.70
C ARG A 8 -11.18 -25.27 -44.22
N GLU A 9 -10.19 -25.38 -43.34
CA GLU A 9 -10.44 -25.53 -41.87
C GLU A 9 -10.15 -24.29 -40.98
N LEU A 10 -9.88 -23.13 -41.55
CA LEU A 10 -9.61 -21.90 -40.78
C LEU A 10 -10.75 -20.87 -40.76
N ARG A 11 -12.01 -21.28 -40.91
CA ARG A 11 -13.19 -20.43 -40.81
C ARG A 11 -14.10 -20.79 -39.63
N GLY A 12 -13.53 -21.11 -38.48
CA GLY A 12 -14.27 -21.22 -37.22
C GLY A 12 -13.96 -20.01 -36.33
N GLY A 13 -14.59 -18.90 -36.58
CA GLY A 13 -14.55 -17.76 -35.61
C GLY A 13 -15.07 -18.22 -34.25
N PRO A 14 -14.61 -17.64 -33.13
CA PRO A 14 -15.05 -18.02 -31.78
C PRO A 14 -16.56 -17.93 -31.70
N SER A 15 -17.21 -19.02 -31.27
CA SER A 15 -18.68 -19.05 -31.16
C SER A 15 -19.13 -17.93 -30.22
N ARG A 16 -20.31 -17.32 -30.48
CA ARG A 16 -20.90 -16.26 -29.65
C ARG A 16 -20.89 -16.60 -28.13
N ARG A 17 -21.03 -17.89 -27.79
CA ARG A 17 -20.95 -18.39 -26.41
C ARG A 17 -19.53 -18.34 -25.85
N ARG A 18 -18.49 -18.55 -26.64
CA ARG A 18 -17.08 -18.47 -26.22
C ARG A 18 -16.64 -17.03 -26.10
N PHE A 19 -17.11 -16.16 -26.99
CA PHE A 19 -16.89 -14.70 -26.88
C PHE A 19 -17.56 -14.11 -25.63
N MET A 20 -18.83 -14.46 -25.35
CA MET A 20 -19.52 -14.00 -24.15
C MET A 20 -18.92 -14.54 -22.84
N ARG A 21 -18.32 -15.73 -22.85
CA ARG A 21 -17.59 -16.27 -21.68
C ARG A 21 -16.27 -15.54 -21.46
N LEU A 22 -15.54 -15.21 -22.53
CA LEU A 22 -14.29 -14.44 -22.44
C LEU A 22 -14.52 -12.99 -22.01
N THR A 23 -15.57 -12.34 -22.51
CA THR A 23 -15.95 -10.99 -22.07
C THR A 23 -16.50 -10.98 -20.65
N GLY A 24 -17.22 -12.01 -20.21
CA GLY A 24 -17.69 -12.17 -18.82
C GLY A 24 -16.54 -12.35 -17.83
N LEU A 25 -15.51 -13.16 -18.16
CA LEU A 25 -14.33 -13.32 -17.33
C LEU A 25 -13.48 -12.03 -17.24
N ALA A 26 -13.36 -11.29 -18.35
CA ALA A 26 -12.64 -10.02 -18.36
C ALA A 26 -13.35 -8.95 -17.50
N ALA A 27 -14.69 -8.93 -17.50
CA ALA A 27 -15.46 -8.00 -16.69
C ALA A 27 -15.38 -8.28 -15.17
N VAL A 28 -15.30 -9.57 -14.79
CA VAL A 28 -15.09 -9.96 -13.37
C VAL A 28 -13.68 -9.62 -12.90
N GLY A 29 -12.66 -9.72 -13.78
CA GLY A 29 -11.27 -9.35 -13.45
C GLY A 29 -11.08 -7.85 -13.22
N ILE A 30 -11.85 -6.99 -13.89
CA ILE A 30 -11.76 -5.53 -13.73
C ILE A 30 -12.42 -5.05 -12.44
N SER A 31 -13.46 -5.73 -11.96
CA SER A 31 -14.12 -5.38 -10.69
C SER A 31 -13.31 -5.77 -9.44
N ALA A 32 -12.37 -6.72 -9.56
CA ALA A 32 -11.51 -7.15 -8.43
C ALA A 32 -10.34 -6.20 -8.12
N GLY A 33 -10.08 -5.20 -8.99
CA GLY A 33 -8.97 -4.24 -8.81
C GLY A 33 -9.40 -2.85 -8.35
N CYS A 34 -10.67 -2.63 -7.97
CA CYS A 34 -11.17 -1.33 -7.52
C CYS A 34 -11.58 -1.40 -6.05
N ALA A 35 -11.04 -0.48 -5.25
CA ALA A 35 -11.44 -0.27 -3.87
C ALA A 35 -11.83 1.19 -3.65
N THR A 36 -12.62 1.45 -2.62
CA THR A 36 -12.95 2.82 -2.22
C THR A 36 -11.89 3.32 -1.24
N ASN A 37 -11.36 4.52 -1.48
CA ASN A 37 -10.48 5.19 -0.52
C ASN A 37 -11.28 5.52 0.74
N PRO A 38 -10.86 5.04 1.93
CA PRO A 38 -11.62 5.24 3.16
C PRO A 38 -11.74 6.72 3.59
N VAL A 39 -10.81 7.58 3.14
CA VAL A 39 -10.73 8.99 3.51
C VAL A 39 -11.53 9.86 2.54
N THR A 40 -11.34 9.65 1.23
CA THR A 40 -11.89 10.53 0.19
C THR A 40 -13.16 10.00 -0.44
N GLY A 41 -13.49 8.72 -0.24
CA GLY A 41 -14.60 8.04 -0.91
C GLY A 41 -14.38 7.79 -2.41
N SER A 42 -13.23 8.20 -2.95
CA SER A 42 -12.90 8.02 -4.37
C SER A 42 -12.53 6.56 -4.68
N THR A 43 -12.77 6.14 -5.92
CA THR A 43 -12.34 4.82 -6.40
C THR A 43 -10.84 4.82 -6.65
N GLN A 44 -10.15 3.84 -6.08
CA GLN A 44 -8.72 3.57 -6.28
C GLN A 44 -8.53 2.23 -6.97
N PHE A 45 -7.50 2.14 -7.84
CA PHE A 45 -7.02 0.85 -8.30
C PHE A 45 -6.20 0.19 -7.19
N MET A 46 -6.67 -0.95 -6.71
CA MET A 46 -6.12 -1.63 -5.53
C MET A 46 -6.07 -3.14 -5.78
N THR A 47 -4.88 -3.70 -5.83
CA THR A 47 -4.63 -5.14 -5.91
C THR A 47 -4.16 -5.72 -4.58
N VAL A 48 -3.75 -4.86 -3.65
CA VAL A 48 -3.25 -5.23 -2.33
C VAL A 48 -4.41 -5.21 -1.34
N SER A 49 -4.69 -6.32 -0.68
CA SER A 49 -5.70 -6.43 0.39
C SER A 49 -5.19 -5.84 1.71
N GLU A 50 -6.06 -5.69 2.70
CA GLU A 50 -5.67 -5.19 4.02
C GLU A 50 -4.77 -6.19 4.76
N GLU A 51 -5.02 -7.48 4.60
CA GLU A 51 -4.19 -8.53 5.15
C GLU A 51 -2.78 -8.51 4.55
N GLU A 52 -2.68 -8.25 3.24
CA GLU A 52 -1.39 -8.09 2.56
C GLU A 52 -0.67 -6.82 3.01
N GLU A 53 -1.37 -5.71 3.26
CA GLU A 53 -0.78 -4.50 3.86
C GLU A 53 -0.10 -4.82 5.20
N ILE A 54 -0.77 -5.57 6.06
CA ILE A 54 -0.24 -5.98 7.38
C ILE A 54 0.95 -6.92 7.22
N GLN A 55 0.93 -7.84 6.24
CA GLN A 55 2.07 -8.74 5.99
C GLN A 55 3.29 -7.99 5.46
N ILE A 56 3.10 -7.06 4.51
CA ILE A 56 4.16 -6.20 3.99
C ILE A 56 4.80 -5.39 5.12
N ASP A 57 4.00 -4.82 5.98
CA ASP A 57 4.46 -4.07 7.15
C ASP A 57 5.35 -4.94 8.04
N ARG A 58 4.89 -6.15 8.40
CA ARG A 58 5.64 -7.08 9.26
C ARG A 58 6.96 -7.52 8.67
N GLU A 59 7.04 -7.61 7.35
CA GLU A 59 8.24 -8.04 6.63
C GLU A 59 9.25 -6.89 6.48
N TYR A 60 8.78 -5.71 6.08
CA TYR A 60 9.67 -4.62 5.68
C TYR A 60 9.96 -3.59 6.76
N ALA A 61 9.02 -3.31 7.66
CA ALA A 61 9.23 -2.29 8.69
C ALA A 61 10.42 -2.59 9.62
N PRO A 62 10.67 -3.83 10.09
CA PRO A 62 11.83 -4.12 10.92
C PRO A 62 13.18 -3.86 10.22
N THR A 63 13.25 -4.15 8.92
CA THR A 63 14.46 -3.91 8.11
C THR A 63 14.71 -2.42 7.99
N GLN A 64 13.71 -1.63 7.62
CA GLN A 64 13.83 -0.17 7.52
C GLN A 64 14.20 0.46 8.86
N PHE A 65 13.60 0.02 9.97
CA PHE A 65 13.97 0.52 11.29
C PHE A 65 15.42 0.22 11.64
N SER A 66 15.93 -0.95 11.22
CA SER A 66 17.33 -1.34 11.40
C SER A 66 18.27 -0.48 10.56
N ASP A 67 17.91 -0.20 9.30
CA ASP A 67 18.67 0.66 8.40
C ASP A 67 18.76 2.10 8.93
N ASP A 68 17.75 2.53 9.69
CA ASP A 68 17.69 3.82 10.38
C ASP A 68 18.33 3.79 11.78
N TYR A 69 19.32 2.91 11.98
CA TYR A 69 20.06 2.71 13.23
C TYR A 69 19.23 2.18 14.40
N GLY A 70 18.11 1.53 14.11
CA GLY A 70 17.21 0.92 15.09
C GLY A 70 16.41 1.93 15.93
N PRO A 71 15.51 1.44 16.78
CA PRO A 71 14.79 2.28 17.73
C PRO A 71 15.73 2.94 18.72
N VAL A 72 15.42 4.17 19.12
CA VAL A 72 16.14 4.82 20.23
C VAL A 72 16.02 4.00 21.52
N GLN A 73 17.09 3.98 22.31
CA GLN A 73 17.16 3.19 23.55
C GLN A 73 16.34 3.84 24.70
N GLU A 74 16.01 5.11 24.58
CA GLU A 74 15.26 5.85 25.59
C GLU A 74 13.77 5.46 25.53
N THR A 75 13.36 4.61 26.46
CA THR A 75 12.00 4.11 26.55
C THR A 75 10.99 5.23 26.76
N ALA A 76 11.30 6.20 27.61
CA ALA A 76 10.41 7.33 27.90
C ALA A 76 10.05 8.13 26.64
N LEU A 77 11.01 8.34 25.74
CA LEU A 77 10.78 9.04 24.46
C LEU A 77 9.87 8.22 23.53
N ASN A 78 10.14 6.91 23.41
CA ASN A 78 9.29 6.02 22.62
C ASN A 78 7.87 5.94 23.17
N ASP A 79 7.72 5.84 24.50
CA ASP A 79 6.41 5.78 25.16
C ASP A 79 5.63 7.08 24.97
N TYR A 80 6.29 8.23 25.07
CA TYR A 80 5.68 9.53 24.83
C TYR A 80 5.15 9.65 23.40
N VAL A 81 6.01 9.41 22.38
CA VAL A 81 5.62 9.49 20.98
C VAL A 81 4.52 8.47 20.65
N SER A 82 4.64 7.26 21.19
CA SER A 82 3.61 6.23 21.05
C SER A 82 2.29 6.62 21.71
N GLY A 83 2.34 7.28 22.85
CA GLY A 83 1.16 7.81 23.56
C GLY A 83 0.41 8.84 22.72
N VAL A 84 1.12 9.83 22.18
CA VAL A 84 0.55 10.85 21.29
C VAL A 84 -0.08 10.20 20.06
N GLY A 85 0.64 9.31 19.38
CA GLY A 85 0.13 8.63 18.19
C GLY A 85 -1.13 7.80 18.47
N ARG A 86 -1.10 6.97 19.52
CA ARG A 86 -2.22 6.11 19.91
C ARG A 86 -3.47 6.88 20.30
N SER A 87 -3.33 8.06 20.89
CA SER A 87 -4.48 8.90 21.30
C SER A 87 -5.32 9.33 20.10
N MET A 88 -4.74 9.41 18.91
CA MET A 88 -5.42 9.81 17.67
C MET A 88 -6.10 8.65 16.93
N VAL A 89 -5.63 7.41 17.12
CA VAL A 89 -6.12 6.23 16.39
C VAL A 89 -7.64 6.05 16.44
N PRO A 90 -8.34 6.20 17.59
CA PRO A 90 -9.79 6.00 17.65
C PRO A 90 -10.60 6.94 16.74
N GLY A 91 -10.05 8.11 16.40
CA GLY A 91 -10.68 9.09 15.50
C GLY A 91 -10.37 8.88 14.02
N THR A 92 -9.65 7.82 13.65
CA THR A 92 -9.22 7.57 12.27
C THR A 92 -10.28 6.80 11.47
N HIS A 93 -10.10 6.73 10.14
CA HIS A 93 -10.98 5.96 9.26
C HIS A 93 -10.72 4.44 9.32
N ARG A 94 -9.55 4.01 9.83
CA ARG A 94 -9.17 2.58 9.96
C ARG A 94 -8.64 2.28 11.38
N PRO A 95 -9.43 2.47 12.45
CA PRO A 95 -8.96 2.33 13.83
C PRO A 95 -8.60 0.90 14.22
N HIS A 96 -9.02 -0.09 13.43
CA HIS A 96 -8.74 -1.52 13.63
C HIS A 96 -7.36 -1.95 13.15
N MET A 97 -6.63 -1.09 12.41
CA MET A 97 -5.26 -1.41 11.97
C MET A 97 -4.30 -1.52 13.16
N PRO A 98 -3.28 -2.39 13.07
CA PRO A 98 -2.33 -2.62 14.18
C PRO A 98 -1.29 -1.49 14.29
N TYR A 99 -1.74 -0.26 14.53
CA TYR A 99 -0.86 0.91 14.63
C TYR A 99 0.24 0.72 15.68
N SER A 100 1.46 1.03 15.28
CA SER A 100 2.60 1.15 16.17
C SER A 100 3.41 2.41 15.85
N PHE A 101 3.97 3.05 16.88
CA PHE A 101 4.72 4.30 16.74
C PHE A 101 6.10 4.13 17.37
N ARG A 102 7.14 4.55 16.66
CA ARG A 102 8.54 4.40 17.09
C ARG A 102 9.36 5.63 16.75
N VAL A 103 10.39 5.85 17.54
CA VAL A 103 11.47 6.78 17.21
C VAL A 103 12.68 5.96 16.78
N VAL A 104 13.20 6.21 15.59
CA VAL A 104 14.44 5.59 15.09
C VAL A 104 15.61 6.54 15.24
N ASN A 105 16.82 5.98 15.39
CA ASN A 105 18.00 6.73 15.81
C ASN A 105 18.70 7.48 14.66
N ALA A 106 18.07 7.58 13.48
CA ALA A 106 18.57 8.36 12.36
C ALA A 106 18.57 9.87 12.64
N THR A 107 19.59 10.57 12.13
CA THR A 107 19.79 12.00 12.37
C THR A 107 19.23 12.91 11.28
N TYR A 108 18.87 12.36 10.13
CA TYR A 108 18.19 13.12 9.08
C TYR A 108 16.72 13.38 9.45
N ILE A 109 16.14 14.42 8.84
CA ILE A 109 14.75 14.83 9.12
C ILE A 109 13.81 13.98 8.25
N ASN A 110 13.04 13.08 8.87
CA ASN A 110 12.03 12.27 8.19
C ASN A 110 11.02 11.66 9.17
N ALA A 111 9.82 11.35 8.64
CA ALA A 111 8.87 10.42 9.23
C ALA A 111 8.29 9.58 8.10
N TYR A 112 7.79 8.39 8.39
CA TYR A 112 7.21 7.50 7.39
C TYR A 112 6.26 6.50 8.01
N ALA A 113 5.32 6.00 7.18
CA ALA A 113 4.34 5.00 7.55
C ALA A 113 4.42 3.79 6.60
N PHE A 114 4.34 2.60 7.19
CA PHE A 114 4.11 1.35 6.47
C PHE A 114 2.61 1.08 6.31
N PRO A 115 2.21 0.33 5.27
CA PRO A 115 0.79 0.14 4.95
C PRO A 115 -0.01 -0.56 6.05
N GLY A 116 0.62 -1.40 6.86
CA GLY A 116 -0.01 -2.08 7.99
C GLY A 116 -0.14 -1.26 9.27
N GLY A 117 0.39 -0.01 9.30
CA GLY A 117 0.22 0.90 10.44
C GLY A 117 1.46 1.10 11.30
N SER A 118 2.62 0.54 10.94
CA SER A 118 3.89 0.89 11.60
C SER A 118 4.33 2.28 11.16
N ILE A 119 4.48 3.19 12.10
CA ILE A 119 4.87 4.59 11.88
C ILE A 119 6.16 4.84 12.64
N ALA A 120 7.14 5.45 11.97
CA ALA A 120 8.38 5.89 12.58
C ALA A 120 8.64 7.35 12.30
N CYS A 121 9.22 8.03 13.29
CA CYS A 121 9.86 9.33 13.13
C CYS A 121 11.34 9.22 13.50
N THR A 122 12.19 9.90 12.76
CA THR A 122 13.62 9.93 13.06
C THR A 122 13.90 10.84 14.26
N ARG A 123 14.97 10.56 14.96
CA ARG A 123 15.47 11.49 16.00
C ARG A 123 15.70 12.90 15.44
N GLY A 124 16.14 12.96 14.17
CA GLY A 124 16.40 14.24 13.50
C GLY A 124 15.16 15.12 13.38
N ILE A 125 13.98 14.58 13.02
CA ILE A 125 12.76 15.39 12.89
C ILE A 125 12.28 15.86 14.26
N LEU A 126 12.41 15.03 15.31
CA LEU A 126 11.97 15.40 16.66
C LEU A 126 12.73 16.63 17.20
N THR A 127 14.00 16.78 16.83
CA THR A 127 14.78 17.97 17.22
C THR A 127 14.36 19.25 16.50
N SER A 128 13.53 19.13 15.47
CA SER A 128 13.01 20.26 14.69
C SER A 128 11.60 20.69 15.14
N LEU A 129 10.96 19.89 15.99
CA LEU A 129 9.62 20.19 16.52
C LEU A 129 9.72 21.04 17.79
N ASN A 130 8.82 22.02 17.93
CA ASN A 130 8.82 22.95 19.04
C ASN A 130 7.85 22.55 20.17
N ASN A 131 6.87 21.72 19.90
CA ASN A 131 5.81 21.36 20.83
C ASN A 131 5.08 20.07 20.42
N GLU A 132 4.23 19.57 21.34
CA GLU A 132 3.44 18.35 21.12
C GLU A 132 2.42 18.49 19.98
N ALA A 133 1.89 19.67 19.71
CA ALA A 133 0.93 19.87 18.63
C ALA A 133 1.59 19.64 17.25
N GLU A 134 2.87 20.04 17.09
CA GLU A 134 3.63 19.75 15.87
C GLU A 134 3.93 18.26 15.74
N LEU A 135 4.25 17.56 16.83
CA LEU A 135 4.40 16.12 16.84
C LEU A 135 3.07 15.43 16.48
N ALA A 136 1.95 15.85 17.05
CA ALA A 136 0.64 15.31 16.73
C ALA A 136 0.27 15.56 15.25
N ALA A 137 0.58 16.73 14.71
CA ALA A 137 0.36 17.03 13.29
C ALA A 137 1.20 16.13 12.38
N LEU A 138 2.48 15.89 12.71
CA LEU A 138 3.36 14.99 12.00
C LEU A 138 2.81 13.55 12.00
N LEU A 139 2.52 13.01 13.19
CA LEU A 139 2.01 11.65 13.33
C LEU A 139 0.62 11.50 12.68
N GLY A 140 -0.23 12.53 12.76
CA GLY A 140 -1.52 12.58 12.07
C GLY A 140 -1.39 12.53 10.56
N HIS A 141 -0.36 13.17 9.99
CA HIS A 141 -0.03 13.08 8.57
C HIS A 141 0.32 11.64 8.18
N GLU A 142 1.18 10.97 8.95
CA GLU A 142 1.56 9.57 8.69
C GLU A 142 0.38 8.60 8.85
N ILE A 143 -0.45 8.80 9.87
CA ILE A 143 -1.73 8.07 10.02
C ILE A 143 -2.63 8.30 8.79
N GLY A 144 -2.65 9.50 8.25
CA GLY A 144 -3.38 9.84 7.02
C GLY A 144 -2.94 8.99 5.82
N HIS A 145 -1.63 8.73 5.67
CA HIS A 145 -1.11 7.84 4.63
C HIS A 145 -1.63 6.41 4.77
N VAL A 146 -1.67 5.86 5.98
CA VAL A 146 -2.23 4.53 6.26
C VAL A 146 -3.74 4.49 5.97
N ASN A 147 -4.49 5.49 6.43
CA ASN A 147 -5.93 5.58 6.22
C ASN A 147 -6.30 5.69 4.73
N ALA A 148 -5.58 6.51 3.96
CA ALA A 148 -5.80 6.68 2.53
C ALA A 148 -5.23 5.52 1.68
N ARG A 149 -4.51 4.58 2.30
CA ARG A 149 -3.88 3.41 1.66
C ARG A 149 -2.89 3.80 0.56
N HIS A 150 -2.18 4.93 0.72
CA HIS A 150 -1.32 5.49 -0.32
C HIS A 150 -0.23 4.52 -0.78
N THR A 151 0.44 3.82 0.15
CA THR A 151 1.50 2.84 -0.18
C THR A 151 0.93 1.65 -0.96
N ALA A 152 -0.22 1.10 -0.53
CA ALA A 152 -0.88 0.00 -1.22
C ALA A 152 -1.36 0.40 -2.62
N GLU A 153 -1.84 1.62 -2.80
CA GLU A 153 -2.22 2.17 -4.10
C GLU A 153 -1.01 2.31 -5.04
N GLN A 154 0.12 2.83 -4.53
CA GLN A 154 1.36 2.95 -5.31
C GLN A 154 1.91 1.58 -5.73
N MET A 155 1.90 0.60 -4.83
CA MET A 155 2.30 -0.78 -5.12
C MET A 155 1.39 -1.40 -6.19
N SER A 156 0.08 -1.21 -6.09
CA SER A 156 -0.89 -1.70 -7.06
C SER A 156 -0.69 -1.09 -8.46
N LYS A 157 -0.40 0.21 -8.53
CA LYS A 157 -0.06 0.90 -9.79
C LYS A 157 1.26 0.41 -10.37
N GLY A 158 2.26 0.15 -9.53
CA GLY A 158 3.54 -0.42 -9.96
C GLY A 158 3.40 -1.82 -10.54
N GLN A 159 2.60 -2.69 -9.91
CA GLN A 159 2.30 -4.02 -10.44
C GLN A 159 1.60 -3.96 -11.80
N LEU A 160 0.61 -3.07 -11.96
CA LEU A 160 -0.08 -2.88 -13.23
C LEU A 160 0.87 -2.43 -14.33
N SER A 161 1.76 -1.47 -14.03
CA SER A 161 2.74 -0.98 -15.00
C SER A 161 3.72 -2.08 -15.44
N ASN A 162 4.18 -2.93 -14.53
CA ASN A 162 5.05 -4.06 -14.84
C ASN A 162 4.36 -5.11 -15.74
N ILE A 163 3.07 -5.37 -15.52
CA ILE A 163 2.28 -6.28 -16.37
C ILE A 163 2.15 -5.70 -17.79
N LEU A 164 1.89 -4.40 -17.91
CA LEU A 164 1.75 -3.74 -19.21
C LEU A 164 3.06 -3.72 -20.00
N VAL A 165 4.19 -3.45 -19.33
CA VAL A 165 5.52 -3.44 -19.96
C VAL A 165 5.99 -4.85 -20.28
N GLY A 166 5.81 -5.83 -19.37
CA GLY A 166 6.19 -7.23 -19.57
C GLY A 166 5.35 -7.93 -20.63
N GLY A 167 4.08 -7.56 -20.80
CA GLY A 167 3.19 -8.11 -21.83
C GLY A 167 3.45 -7.62 -23.26
N LEU A 168 4.25 -6.58 -23.43
CA LEU A 168 4.66 -6.04 -24.74
C LEU A 168 5.99 -6.64 -25.24
N SER A 169 6.60 -7.54 -24.48
CA SER A 169 7.91 -8.15 -24.77
C SER A 169 7.81 -9.57 -25.31
N VAL A 170 6.72 -9.93 -26.04
CA VAL A 170 6.54 -11.23 -26.72
C VAL A 170 6.47 -11.03 -28.22
#